data_767766371a32d9e4cf062ba804f05b04
#
_entry.id   767766371a32d9e4cf062ba804f05b04
#
_cell.length_a   1.000
_cell.length_b   1.000
_cell.length_c   1.000
_cell.angle_alpha   90.00
_cell.angle_beta   90.00
_cell.angle_gamma   90.00
#
_symmetry.space_group_name_H-M   'P 1'
#
loop_
_entity.id
_entity.type
_entity.pdbx_description
1 polymer ?
#
loop_
_entity_poly.entity_id
_entity_poly.type
_entity_poly.pdbx_seq_one_letter_code
_entity_poly.pdbx_strand_id
1 'polypeptide(L)'
;MTLFKNIFIYVSVCLLTIGCSVKNQHKNDIISAPHPLAAQAGKAIFSIGGNAFDAAVASAFTLSVVEPSMSGIGGRLQSIYKTADGNIAGVDATTQVPLSYNSENSSSESYGYKTIGIPGVVAGLIKLHEEHGVLDLKTVMAPSIRYAEEGYMILTGEAKRQASVKNIIESFEGTKLYFLNSDGDSFMPGDIVFQKDLANTLRSISENGKAGFYEGEVAEKIVNDIQSNGGLITLEDLKNYSALDSKVLTGNFKGYNIHSLYLPSYGAITIQILQILDNLKIESEKEWAIKISTASKRAFEYRYHQNNPDSLKSILSYDNAMQIANEINNDNSLFALKNKSDETLSSDLAIGHTAHLTAADQEGNVVAITQTLGPNMGSKVATKGLGFLYNVTMGPYLGGYLGEDKPGDRVSSHISPTLFTNGDEVVLALGAAGGQRIITAITQVAYRYLAQKIPLSDALFLPRYYKDDGTLYIEDHLGLSRINAQFFPTMYNVERIPHKAYFGRVHAVALDSLNKLWIGSADPDWDGTVSSYYKR
;
A
#
# COMPACT_ATOMS: atom_id res chain seq x y z
N MET A 1 45.22 -55.65 -57.51
CA MET A 1 45.86 -54.37 -57.15
C MET A 1 44.83 -53.26 -57.34
N THR A 2 44.02 -53.02 -56.41
CA THR A 2 43.09 -51.85 -56.40
C THR A 2 42.72 -51.52 -54.99
N LEU A 3 43.08 -50.34 -54.55
CA LEU A 3 42.80 -49.78 -53.21
C LEU A 3 41.32 -49.48 -53.09
N PHE A 4 40.68 -49.96 -51.99
CA PHE A 4 39.39 -49.45 -51.49
C PHE A 4 39.64 -48.49 -50.32
N LYS A 5 39.33 -47.22 -50.55
CA LYS A 5 39.26 -46.19 -49.52
C LYS A 5 37.87 -46.26 -48.86
N ASN A 6 37.84 -46.60 -47.57
CA ASN A 6 36.65 -46.47 -46.76
C ASN A 6 36.48 -45.01 -46.28
N ILE A 7 35.44 -44.38 -46.73
CA ILE A 7 34.96 -43.07 -46.18
C ILE A 7 33.99 -43.35 -45.04
N PHE A 8 34.40 -43.06 -43.80
CA PHE A 8 33.52 -43.00 -42.67
C PHE A 8 32.83 -41.63 -42.65
N ILE A 9 31.51 -41.60 -42.88
CA ILE A 9 30.67 -40.43 -42.69
C ILE A 9 30.26 -40.42 -41.23
N TYR A 10 30.78 -39.46 -40.43
CA TYR A 10 30.27 -39.15 -39.09
C TYR A 10 29.00 -38.30 -39.25
N VAL A 11 27.82 -38.90 -39.00
CA VAL A 11 26.58 -38.16 -38.81
C VAL A 11 26.54 -37.72 -37.36
N SER A 12 26.85 -36.43 -37.13
CA SER A 12 26.69 -35.80 -35.81
C SER A 12 25.22 -35.47 -35.62
N VAL A 13 24.52 -36.30 -34.89
CA VAL A 13 23.13 -35.99 -34.44
C VAL A 13 23.21 -34.99 -33.30
N CYS A 14 23.05 -33.71 -33.60
CA CYS A 14 22.76 -32.69 -32.58
C CYS A 14 21.36 -32.94 -32.03
N LEU A 15 21.27 -33.60 -30.89
CA LEU A 15 20.08 -33.60 -30.04
C LEU A 15 19.92 -32.20 -29.47
N LEU A 16 19.13 -31.36 -30.12
CA LEU A 16 18.53 -30.18 -29.49
C LEU A 16 17.57 -30.65 -28.40
N THR A 17 18.08 -30.76 -27.19
CA THR A 17 17.20 -30.80 -25.99
C THR A 17 16.52 -29.45 -25.87
N ILE A 18 15.34 -29.32 -26.46
CA ILE A 18 14.40 -28.28 -26.09
C ILE A 18 14.03 -28.61 -24.63
N GLY A 19 14.76 -28.00 -23.70
CA GLY A 19 14.39 -27.98 -22.31
C GLY A 19 13.07 -27.21 -22.21
N CYS A 20 11.95 -27.90 -22.32
CA CYS A 20 10.69 -27.38 -21.83
C CYS A 20 10.88 -27.21 -20.32
N SER A 21 11.26 -26.02 -19.89
CA SER A 21 11.12 -25.60 -18.52
C SER A 21 9.63 -25.78 -18.20
N VAL A 22 9.29 -26.81 -17.46
CA VAL A 22 7.96 -26.96 -16.86
C VAL A 22 7.85 -25.77 -15.93
N LYS A 23 7.26 -24.66 -16.39
CA LYS A 23 6.87 -23.56 -15.51
C LYS A 23 5.99 -24.18 -14.45
N ASN A 24 6.43 -24.10 -13.19
CA ASN A 24 5.63 -24.50 -12.04
C ASN A 24 4.39 -23.58 -12.01
N GLN A 25 3.34 -23.97 -12.68
CA GLN A 25 2.09 -23.23 -12.69
C GLN A 25 1.40 -23.41 -11.33
N HIS A 26 1.01 -22.28 -10.73
CA HIS A 26 0.14 -22.29 -9.55
C HIS A 26 -1.28 -22.65 -9.97
N LYS A 27 -2.11 -23.14 -9.03
CA LYS A 27 -3.44 -23.68 -9.34
C LYS A 27 -4.52 -22.62 -9.52
N ASN A 28 -4.28 -21.40 -9.08
CA ASN A 28 -5.26 -20.32 -9.11
C ASN A 28 -4.63 -18.96 -9.30
N ASP A 29 -5.45 -18.03 -9.74
CA ASP A 29 -5.20 -16.60 -9.66
C ASP A 29 -5.92 -16.06 -8.42
N ILE A 30 -5.39 -15.01 -7.78
CA ILE A 30 -5.94 -14.48 -6.54
C ILE A 30 -5.72 -12.97 -6.41
N ILE A 31 -6.65 -12.31 -5.74
CA ILE A 31 -6.50 -10.93 -5.30
C ILE A 31 -7.07 -10.73 -3.90
N SER A 32 -6.32 -10.04 -3.04
CA SER A 32 -6.75 -9.53 -1.76
C SER A 32 -6.85 -8.00 -1.83
N ALA A 33 -8.01 -7.43 -1.53
CA ALA A 33 -8.27 -6.00 -1.66
C ALA A 33 -9.18 -5.49 -0.53
N PRO A 34 -9.14 -4.18 -0.19
CA PRO A 34 -9.88 -3.61 0.93
C PRO A 34 -11.40 -3.46 0.69
N HIS A 35 -11.86 -3.71 -0.54
CA HIS A 35 -13.27 -3.59 -0.90
C HIS A 35 -13.73 -4.76 -1.79
N PRO A 36 -14.93 -5.35 -1.55
CA PRO A 36 -15.44 -6.49 -2.32
C PRO A 36 -15.52 -6.24 -3.82
N LEU A 37 -15.98 -5.07 -4.25
CA LEU A 37 -16.09 -4.73 -5.67
C LEU A 37 -14.71 -4.60 -6.34
N ALA A 38 -13.69 -4.15 -5.61
CA ALA A 38 -12.33 -4.11 -6.12
C ALA A 38 -11.75 -5.52 -6.31
N ALA A 39 -11.96 -6.41 -5.34
CA ALA A 39 -11.57 -7.82 -5.48
C ALA A 39 -12.34 -8.54 -6.60
N GLN A 40 -13.64 -8.21 -6.79
CA GLN A 40 -14.45 -8.74 -7.90
C GLN A 40 -13.95 -8.22 -9.26
N ALA A 41 -13.55 -6.95 -9.36
CA ALA A 41 -12.97 -6.39 -10.58
C ALA A 41 -11.71 -7.15 -10.98
N GLY A 42 -10.76 -7.38 -10.06
CA GLY A 42 -9.57 -8.17 -10.33
C GLY A 42 -9.89 -9.61 -10.75
N LYS A 43 -10.83 -10.29 -10.05
CA LYS A 43 -11.28 -11.63 -10.43
C LYS A 43 -11.92 -11.67 -11.83
N ALA A 44 -12.71 -10.65 -12.19
CA ALA A 44 -13.32 -10.57 -13.52
C ALA A 44 -12.24 -10.48 -14.61
N ILE A 45 -11.17 -9.72 -14.36
CA ILE A 45 -10.02 -9.61 -15.27
C ILE A 45 -9.29 -10.95 -15.41
N PHE A 46 -9.03 -11.67 -14.34
CA PHE A 46 -8.48 -13.03 -14.41
C PHE A 46 -9.35 -13.98 -15.25
N SER A 47 -10.69 -13.88 -15.11
CA SER A 47 -11.63 -14.77 -15.80
C SER A 47 -11.65 -14.60 -17.33
N ILE A 48 -11.15 -13.49 -17.83
CA ILE A 48 -11.06 -13.19 -19.28
C ILE A 48 -9.62 -13.27 -19.81
N GLY A 49 -8.69 -13.79 -18.99
CA GLY A 49 -7.32 -14.07 -19.41
C GLY A 49 -6.30 -12.99 -19.06
N GLY A 50 -6.67 -11.99 -18.26
CA GLY A 50 -5.72 -11.02 -17.70
C GLY A 50 -4.76 -11.68 -16.70
N ASN A 51 -3.59 -11.08 -16.51
CA ASN A 51 -2.59 -11.50 -15.54
C ASN A 51 -2.72 -10.74 -14.19
N ALA A 52 -1.78 -10.97 -13.26
CA ALA A 52 -1.79 -10.30 -11.97
C ALA A 52 -1.68 -8.76 -12.07
N PHE A 53 -0.98 -8.24 -13.08
CA PHE A 53 -0.86 -6.80 -13.31
C PHE A 53 -2.17 -6.19 -13.78
N ASP A 54 -2.83 -6.80 -14.78
CA ASP A 54 -4.15 -6.36 -15.24
C ASP A 54 -5.17 -6.36 -14.11
N ALA A 55 -5.21 -7.44 -13.31
CA ALA A 55 -6.14 -7.59 -12.18
C ALA A 55 -5.87 -6.55 -11.08
N ALA A 56 -4.59 -6.29 -10.76
CA ALA A 56 -4.20 -5.29 -9.78
C ALA A 56 -4.57 -3.87 -10.24
N VAL A 57 -4.32 -3.52 -11.50
CA VAL A 57 -4.66 -2.22 -12.09
C VAL A 57 -6.18 -2.01 -12.12
N ALA A 58 -6.96 -3.00 -12.55
CA ALA A 58 -8.43 -2.94 -12.54
C ALA A 58 -8.97 -2.73 -11.12
N SER A 59 -8.42 -3.45 -10.15
CA SER A 59 -8.78 -3.33 -8.74
C SER A 59 -8.43 -1.95 -8.19
N ALA A 60 -7.26 -1.41 -8.50
CA ALA A 60 -6.78 -0.11 -8.05
C ALA A 60 -7.63 1.05 -8.60
N PHE A 61 -8.00 1.02 -9.89
CA PHE A 61 -8.96 1.98 -10.45
C PHE A 61 -10.35 1.83 -9.83
N THR A 62 -10.79 0.59 -9.54
CA THR A 62 -12.07 0.35 -8.88
C THR A 62 -12.09 0.93 -7.46
N LEU A 63 -10.99 0.82 -6.70
CA LEU A 63 -10.86 1.46 -5.38
C LEU A 63 -11.02 2.97 -5.43
N SER A 64 -10.57 3.62 -6.51
CA SER A 64 -10.76 5.06 -6.70
C SER A 64 -12.23 5.46 -6.83
N VAL A 65 -13.11 4.52 -7.14
CA VAL A 65 -14.56 4.69 -7.22
C VAL A 65 -15.25 4.35 -5.92
N VAL A 66 -14.95 3.17 -5.36
CA VAL A 66 -15.74 2.58 -4.27
C VAL A 66 -15.22 2.87 -2.87
N GLU A 67 -13.96 3.32 -2.75
CA GLU A 67 -13.34 3.71 -1.48
C GLU A 67 -12.59 5.06 -1.61
N PRO A 68 -13.26 6.11 -2.15
CA PRO A 68 -12.63 7.37 -2.51
C PRO A 68 -12.08 8.17 -1.32
N SER A 69 -12.52 7.89 -0.09
CA SER A 69 -11.98 8.54 1.11
C SER A 69 -10.56 8.09 1.46
N MET A 70 -10.15 6.91 0.98
CA MET A 70 -8.87 6.29 1.32
C MET A 70 -7.82 6.46 0.22
N SER A 71 -8.26 6.33 -1.03
CA SER A 71 -7.39 6.38 -2.21
C SER A 71 -8.17 6.86 -3.43
N GLY A 72 -7.45 7.30 -4.46
CA GLY A 72 -8.10 7.75 -5.70
C GLY A 72 -7.08 8.20 -6.73
N ILE A 73 -7.57 8.46 -7.96
CA ILE A 73 -6.72 8.88 -9.09
C ILE A 73 -6.00 10.21 -8.84
N GLY A 74 -6.47 11.03 -7.91
CA GLY A 74 -5.78 12.26 -7.49
C GLY A 74 -4.72 12.04 -6.39
N GLY A 75 -4.36 10.80 -6.08
CA GLY A 75 -3.46 10.39 -5.01
C GLY A 75 -2.03 10.05 -5.44
N ARG A 76 -1.36 9.30 -4.55
CA ARG A 76 -0.02 8.73 -4.73
C ARG A 76 -0.07 7.20 -4.67
N LEU A 77 0.90 6.54 -5.32
CA LEU A 77 1.00 5.09 -5.40
C LEU A 77 2.46 4.64 -5.29
N GLN A 78 2.66 3.49 -4.66
CA GLN A 78 3.87 2.69 -4.79
C GLN A 78 3.51 1.23 -4.97
N SER A 79 4.26 0.55 -5.82
CA SER A 79 4.10 -0.87 -6.09
C SER A 79 5.43 -1.59 -6.04
N ILE A 80 5.44 -2.78 -5.44
CA ILE A 80 6.49 -3.77 -5.61
C ILE A 80 5.90 -5.00 -6.30
N TYR A 81 6.66 -5.60 -7.18
CA TYR A 81 6.18 -6.76 -7.92
C TYR A 81 7.30 -7.75 -8.23
N LYS A 82 6.91 -8.99 -8.52
CA LYS A 82 7.76 -10.01 -9.11
C LYS A 82 7.09 -10.53 -10.37
N THR A 83 7.82 -10.55 -11.46
CA THR A 83 7.37 -11.13 -12.73
C THR A 83 7.60 -12.64 -12.77
N ALA A 84 6.90 -13.34 -13.65
CA ALA A 84 6.99 -14.79 -13.81
C ALA A 84 8.40 -15.29 -14.18
N ASP A 85 9.22 -14.46 -14.83
CA ASP A 85 10.61 -14.74 -15.16
C ASP A 85 11.60 -14.49 -14.02
N GLY A 86 11.10 -14.01 -12.85
CA GLY A 86 11.87 -13.88 -11.63
C GLY A 86 12.35 -12.46 -11.31
N ASN A 87 12.13 -11.46 -12.18
CA ASN A 87 12.53 -10.09 -11.91
C ASN A 87 11.70 -9.48 -10.77
N ILE A 88 12.36 -8.88 -9.78
CA ILE A 88 11.72 -8.11 -8.69
C ILE A 88 12.04 -6.64 -8.90
N ALA A 89 11.01 -5.83 -9.04
CA ALA A 89 11.13 -4.41 -9.27
C ALA A 89 9.99 -3.63 -8.58
N GLY A 90 10.00 -2.31 -8.70
CA GLY A 90 8.96 -1.48 -8.11
C GLY A 90 8.71 -0.20 -8.88
N VAL A 91 7.58 0.40 -8.61
CA VAL A 91 7.14 1.68 -9.19
C VAL A 91 6.99 2.73 -8.10
N ASP A 92 7.61 3.89 -8.30
CA ASP A 92 7.38 5.12 -7.56
C ASP A 92 6.48 6.05 -8.37
N ALA A 93 5.26 6.16 -7.94
CA ALA A 93 4.27 7.13 -8.41
C ALA A 93 3.71 7.93 -7.23
N THR A 94 4.60 8.37 -6.34
CA THR A 94 4.24 9.29 -5.26
C THR A 94 3.92 10.67 -5.80
N THR A 95 3.28 11.48 -4.97
CA THR A 95 3.01 12.88 -5.30
C THR A 95 4.31 13.66 -5.40
N GLN A 96 4.29 14.68 -6.23
CA GLN A 96 5.44 15.54 -6.47
C GLN A 96 5.13 16.97 -6.08
N VAL A 97 6.13 17.67 -5.54
CA VAL A 97 6.07 19.09 -5.20
C VAL A 97 6.01 19.92 -6.49
N PRO A 98 5.00 20.81 -6.69
CA PRO A 98 4.93 21.67 -7.87
C PRO A 98 6.18 22.51 -8.07
N LEU A 99 6.57 22.76 -9.32
CA LEU A 99 7.76 23.53 -9.66
C LEU A 99 7.69 25.00 -9.21
N SER A 100 6.48 25.51 -9.04
CA SER A 100 6.23 26.89 -8.54
C SER A 100 6.34 27.03 -7.02
N TYR A 101 6.56 25.92 -6.29
CA TYR A 101 6.68 25.94 -4.83
C TYR A 101 7.93 26.71 -4.38
N ASN A 102 7.77 27.51 -3.33
CA ASN A 102 8.86 28.10 -2.54
C ASN A 102 8.38 28.22 -1.08
N SER A 103 9.29 28.46 -0.15
CA SER A 103 8.96 28.54 1.28
C SER A 103 8.01 29.69 1.63
N GLU A 104 7.97 30.76 0.80
CA GLU A 104 7.11 31.92 1.02
C GLU A 104 5.64 31.64 0.67
N ASN A 105 5.38 30.69 -0.27
CA ASN A 105 4.03 30.27 -0.64
C ASN A 105 3.58 28.99 0.08
N SER A 106 4.34 28.54 1.08
CA SER A 106 3.97 27.39 1.92
C SER A 106 2.71 27.70 2.72
N SER A 107 1.82 26.69 2.80
CA SER A 107 0.58 26.78 3.57
C SER A 107 0.73 26.12 4.94
N SER A 108 0.11 26.71 5.97
CA SER A 108 -0.06 26.06 7.27
C SER A 108 -1.35 25.20 7.34
N GLU A 109 -2.15 25.21 6.28
CA GLU A 109 -3.41 24.48 6.21
C GLU A 109 -3.17 22.97 6.11
N SER A 110 -3.99 22.16 6.76
CA SER A 110 -3.93 20.70 6.72
C SER A 110 -4.87 20.09 5.68
N TYR A 111 -5.64 20.89 4.96
CA TYR A 111 -6.54 20.51 3.86
C TYR A 111 -6.79 21.72 2.95
N GLY A 112 -7.46 21.50 1.82
CA GLY A 112 -7.80 22.54 0.85
C GLY A 112 -6.82 22.60 -0.33
N TYR A 113 -7.07 23.51 -1.24
CA TYR A 113 -6.37 23.61 -2.53
C TYR A 113 -4.85 23.79 -2.42
N LYS A 114 -4.38 24.54 -1.41
CA LYS A 114 -2.95 24.81 -1.18
C LYS A 114 -2.16 23.60 -0.67
N THR A 115 -2.85 22.52 -0.31
CA THR A 115 -2.21 21.27 0.17
C THR A 115 -2.02 20.24 -0.93
N ILE A 116 -2.49 20.50 -2.14
CA ILE A 116 -2.49 19.54 -3.24
C ILE A 116 -1.13 19.53 -3.92
N GLY A 117 -0.51 18.35 -4.02
CA GLY A 117 0.65 18.08 -4.86
C GLY A 117 0.27 17.36 -6.15
N ILE A 118 1.20 17.28 -7.10
CA ILE A 118 0.99 16.66 -8.40
C ILE A 118 0.62 15.17 -8.18
N PRO A 119 -0.54 14.70 -8.66
CA PRO A 119 -0.99 13.32 -8.47
C PRO A 119 -0.13 12.30 -9.22
N GLY A 120 0.02 11.09 -8.68
CA GLY A 120 0.84 10.05 -9.29
C GLY A 120 0.10 8.75 -9.66
N VAL A 121 -1.05 8.46 -9.04
CA VAL A 121 -1.75 7.15 -9.18
C VAL A 121 -1.94 6.76 -10.63
N VAL A 122 -2.48 7.64 -11.47
CA VAL A 122 -2.75 7.31 -12.89
C VAL A 122 -1.46 6.94 -13.62
N ALA A 123 -0.39 7.72 -13.49
CA ALA A 123 0.88 7.41 -14.15
C ALA A 123 1.47 6.07 -13.66
N GLY A 124 1.35 5.77 -12.36
CA GLY A 124 1.82 4.50 -11.80
C GLY A 124 1.05 3.29 -12.31
N LEU A 125 -0.28 3.38 -12.38
CA LEU A 125 -1.13 2.30 -12.88
C LEU A 125 -0.94 2.07 -14.39
N ILE A 126 -0.82 3.16 -15.17
CA ILE A 126 -0.56 3.06 -16.61
C ILE A 126 0.81 2.43 -16.86
N LYS A 127 1.87 2.85 -16.12
CA LYS A 127 3.20 2.23 -16.25
C LYS A 127 3.15 0.72 -15.96
N LEU A 128 2.51 0.28 -14.88
CA LEU A 128 2.38 -1.15 -14.56
C LEU A 128 1.64 -1.91 -15.67
N HIS A 129 0.59 -1.32 -16.23
CA HIS A 129 -0.20 -1.92 -17.29
C HIS A 129 0.59 -1.99 -18.61
N GLU A 130 1.21 -0.88 -19.03
CA GLU A 130 1.96 -0.81 -20.31
C GLU A 130 3.18 -1.75 -20.33
N GLU A 131 3.84 -1.94 -19.17
CA GLU A 131 5.04 -2.78 -19.09
C GLU A 131 4.72 -4.28 -18.91
N HIS A 132 3.59 -4.62 -18.28
CA HIS A 132 3.35 -5.99 -17.84
C HIS A 132 1.93 -6.51 -18.11
N GLY A 133 0.98 -5.66 -18.45
CA GLY A 133 -0.40 -6.05 -18.77
C GLY A 133 -0.47 -6.85 -20.08
N VAL A 134 -1.47 -7.71 -20.19
CA VAL A 134 -1.71 -8.54 -21.40
C VAL A 134 -3.04 -8.24 -22.06
N LEU A 135 -3.95 -7.54 -21.37
CA LEU A 135 -5.21 -7.06 -21.92
C LEU A 135 -5.11 -5.58 -22.29
N ASP A 136 -6.00 -5.10 -23.16
CA ASP A 136 -6.06 -3.67 -23.46
C ASP A 136 -6.60 -2.86 -22.26
N LEU A 137 -6.17 -1.61 -22.16
CA LEU A 137 -6.51 -0.74 -21.04
C LEU A 137 -8.01 -0.51 -20.88
N LYS A 138 -8.77 -0.45 -21.98
CA LYS A 138 -10.25 -0.27 -21.94
C LYS A 138 -10.91 -1.46 -21.26
N THR A 139 -10.45 -2.66 -21.57
CA THR A 139 -10.93 -3.89 -20.92
C THR A 139 -10.58 -3.90 -19.43
N VAL A 140 -9.36 -3.53 -19.06
CA VAL A 140 -8.90 -3.50 -17.67
C VAL A 140 -9.67 -2.45 -16.85
N MET A 141 -9.98 -1.29 -17.41
CA MET A 141 -10.68 -0.21 -16.71
C MET A 141 -12.22 -0.32 -16.75
N ALA A 142 -12.79 -1.22 -17.58
CA ALA A 142 -14.24 -1.35 -17.73
C ALA A 142 -15.01 -1.57 -16.41
N PRO A 143 -14.52 -2.38 -15.43
CA PRO A 143 -15.21 -2.53 -14.16
C PRO A 143 -15.34 -1.22 -13.37
N SER A 144 -14.27 -0.43 -13.27
CA SER A 144 -14.26 0.85 -12.55
C SER A 144 -15.19 1.88 -13.20
N ILE A 145 -15.17 1.98 -14.52
CA ILE A 145 -16.06 2.87 -15.28
C ILE A 145 -17.53 2.47 -15.04
N ARG A 146 -17.84 1.18 -15.11
CA ARG A 146 -19.18 0.66 -14.88
C ARG A 146 -19.68 1.00 -13.47
N TYR A 147 -18.90 0.75 -12.41
CA TYR A 147 -19.31 1.07 -11.05
C TYR A 147 -19.52 2.58 -10.84
N ALA A 148 -18.71 3.41 -11.46
CA ALA A 148 -18.87 4.86 -11.37
C ALA A 148 -20.15 5.34 -12.11
N GLU A 149 -20.48 4.75 -13.26
CA GLU A 149 -21.62 5.14 -14.10
C GLU A 149 -22.94 4.56 -13.63
N GLU A 150 -22.98 3.24 -13.38
CA GLU A 150 -24.19 2.51 -13.01
C GLU A 150 -24.51 2.60 -11.52
N GLY A 151 -23.56 3.10 -10.73
CA GLY A 151 -23.65 3.23 -9.27
C GLY A 151 -23.19 1.99 -8.52
N TYR A 152 -22.84 2.21 -7.27
CA TYR A 152 -22.46 1.15 -6.32
C TYR A 152 -23.06 1.42 -4.95
N MET A 153 -23.26 0.35 -4.17
CA MET A 153 -23.71 0.47 -2.79
C MET A 153 -22.56 0.91 -1.91
N ILE A 154 -22.70 2.06 -1.21
CA ILE A 154 -21.70 2.52 -0.26
C ILE A 154 -21.71 1.64 1.00
N LEU A 155 -20.52 1.19 1.41
CA LEU A 155 -20.36 0.34 2.59
C LEU A 155 -20.19 1.16 3.87
N THR A 156 -20.41 0.50 5.01
CA THR A 156 -20.40 1.15 6.34
C THR A 156 -19.10 1.91 6.62
N GLY A 157 -17.95 1.34 6.26
CA GLY A 157 -16.65 1.97 6.49
C GLY A 157 -16.52 3.29 5.73
N GLU A 158 -16.85 3.27 4.43
CA GLU A 158 -16.75 4.45 3.55
C GLU A 158 -17.74 5.55 3.96
N ALA A 159 -19.02 5.20 4.20
CA ALA A 159 -20.04 6.15 4.65
C ALA A 159 -19.64 6.86 5.95
N LYS A 160 -19.11 6.12 6.94
CA LYS A 160 -18.65 6.71 8.21
C LYS A 160 -17.46 7.66 8.02
N ARG A 161 -16.51 7.33 7.13
CA ARG A 161 -15.37 8.20 6.84
C ARG A 161 -15.80 9.50 6.19
N GLN A 162 -16.69 9.45 5.20
CA GLN A 162 -17.25 10.65 4.57
C GLN A 162 -18.01 11.50 5.59
N ALA A 163 -18.87 10.90 6.38
CA ALA A 163 -19.65 11.59 7.40
C ALA A 163 -18.78 12.27 8.47
N SER A 164 -17.63 11.69 8.82
CA SER A 164 -16.72 12.26 9.83
C SER A 164 -16.10 13.61 9.45
N VAL A 165 -16.13 13.97 8.18
CA VAL A 165 -15.59 15.24 7.66
C VAL A 165 -16.64 16.10 6.94
N LYS A 166 -17.92 15.80 7.12
CA LYS A 166 -19.05 16.49 6.47
C LYS A 166 -18.91 18.01 6.55
N ASN A 167 -18.69 18.55 7.75
CA ASN A 167 -18.58 19.99 7.98
C ASN A 167 -17.44 20.66 7.19
N ILE A 168 -16.42 19.89 6.80
CA ILE A 168 -15.31 20.42 6.00
C ILE A 168 -15.66 20.36 4.52
N ILE A 169 -16.16 19.22 4.04
CA ILE A 169 -16.47 19.03 2.62
C ILE A 169 -17.60 19.93 2.11
N GLU A 170 -18.52 20.36 2.99
CA GLU A 170 -19.57 21.32 2.68
C GLU A 170 -19.03 22.66 2.18
N SER A 171 -17.80 23.03 2.56
CA SER A 171 -17.16 24.31 2.14
C SER A 171 -16.54 24.25 0.75
N PHE A 172 -16.45 23.05 0.13
CA PHE A 172 -15.89 22.86 -1.22
C PHE A 172 -16.99 22.45 -2.19
N GLU A 173 -17.37 23.34 -3.10
CA GLU A 173 -18.52 23.13 -4.00
C GLU A 173 -18.40 21.87 -4.87
N GLY A 174 -17.22 21.53 -5.39
CA GLY A 174 -17.01 20.30 -6.13
C GLY A 174 -17.18 19.06 -5.25
N THR A 175 -16.62 19.09 -4.04
CA THR A 175 -16.66 17.94 -3.12
C THR A 175 -18.07 17.69 -2.59
N LYS A 176 -18.77 18.74 -2.22
CA LYS A 176 -20.18 18.70 -1.80
C LYS A 176 -21.06 18.04 -2.87
N LEU A 177 -20.82 18.34 -4.15
CA LEU A 177 -21.58 17.78 -5.27
C LEU A 177 -21.48 16.24 -5.36
N TYR A 178 -20.33 15.65 -5.00
CA TYR A 178 -20.05 14.23 -5.19
C TYR A 178 -20.19 13.39 -3.93
N PHE A 179 -20.03 13.99 -2.76
CA PHE A 179 -19.90 13.27 -1.49
C PHE A 179 -21.01 13.59 -0.48
N LEU A 180 -21.99 14.38 -0.87
CA LEU A 180 -23.25 14.57 -0.15
C LEU A 180 -24.43 14.20 -1.07
N ASN A 181 -25.54 13.77 -0.47
CA ASN A 181 -26.76 13.48 -1.18
C ASN A 181 -27.49 14.77 -1.61
N SER A 182 -28.64 14.65 -2.29
CA SER A 182 -29.44 15.78 -2.77
C SER A 182 -29.93 16.72 -1.65
N ASP A 183 -30.07 16.21 -0.43
CA ASP A 183 -30.53 16.97 0.73
C ASP A 183 -29.35 17.66 1.46
N GLY A 184 -28.10 17.46 0.97
CA GLY A 184 -26.89 17.98 1.58
C GLY A 184 -26.41 17.15 2.77
N ASP A 185 -26.91 15.94 2.95
CA ASP A 185 -26.50 15.02 4.00
C ASP A 185 -25.46 14.00 3.51
N SER A 186 -24.72 13.41 4.45
CA SER A 186 -23.82 12.30 4.13
C SER A 186 -24.59 11.09 3.67
N PHE A 187 -24.02 10.34 2.69
CA PHE A 187 -24.56 9.04 2.31
C PHE A 187 -24.59 8.08 3.51
N MET A 188 -25.66 7.31 3.59
CA MET A 188 -25.82 6.26 4.59
C MET A 188 -25.35 4.90 4.06
N PRO A 189 -24.90 3.98 4.92
CA PRO A 189 -24.60 2.62 4.49
C PRO A 189 -25.77 1.98 3.76
N GLY A 190 -25.52 1.50 2.54
CA GLY A 190 -26.54 0.91 1.67
C GLY A 190 -27.10 1.84 0.60
N ASP A 191 -26.82 3.13 0.65
CA ASP A 191 -27.19 4.06 -0.43
C ASP A 191 -26.45 3.70 -1.72
N ILE A 192 -27.08 4.01 -2.86
CA ILE A 192 -26.44 3.86 -4.17
C ILE A 192 -25.82 5.19 -4.58
N VAL A 193 -24.49 5.17 -4.78
CA VAL A 193 -23.72 6.35 -5.17
C VAL A 193 -23.37 6.28 -6.66
N PHE A 194 -23.71 7.33 -7.40
CA PHE A 194 -23.39 7.50 -8.82
C PHE A 194 -22.30 8.56 -8.97
N GLN A 195 -21.28 8.27 -9.77
CA GLN A 195 -20.14 9.17 -9.99
C GLN A 195 -19.90 9.39 -11.50
N LYS A 196 -20.89 9.95 -12.19
CA LYS A 196 -20.88 10.10 -13.66
C LYS A 196 -19.69 10.92 -14.17
N ASP A 197 -19.31 11.98 -13.47
CA ASP A 197 -18.15 12.80 -13.86
C ASP A 197 -16.85 12.00 -13.70
N LEU A 198 -16.72 11.20 -12.63
CA LEU A 198 -15.59 10.27 -12.47
C LEU A 198 -15.58 9.21 -13.58
N ALA A 199 -16.74 8.67 -13.97
CA ALA A 199 -16.83 7.73 -15.10
C ALA A 199 -16.29 8.36 -16.40
N ASN A 200 -16.60 9.63 -16.67
CA ASN A 200 -16.07 10.35 -17.83
C ASN A 200 -14.56 10.56 -17.73
N THR A 201 -14.04 10.94 -16.56
CA THR A 201 -12.60 11.05 -16.33
C THR A 201 -11.89 9.70 -16.54
N LEU A 202 -12.45 8.60 -16.02
CA LEU A 202 -11.91 7.26 -16.22
C LEU A 202 -11.97 6.81 -17.69
N ARG A 203 -13.01 7.19 -18.46
CA ARG A 203 -13.06 6.95 -19.92
C ARG A 203 -11.93 7.69 -20.65
N SER A 204 -11.72 8.97 -20.33
CA SER A 204 -10.61 9.72 -20.91
C SER A 204 -9.26 9.02 -20.68
N ILE A 205 -9.03 8.50 -19.46
CA ILE A 205 -7.82 7.71 -19.14
C ILE A 205 -7.81 6.40 -19.94
N SER A 206 -8.91 5.67 -20.00
CA SER A 206 -8.97 4.37 -20.69
C SER A 206 -8.76 4.47 -22.20
N GLU A 207 -9.07 5.63 -22.78
CA GLU A 207 -8.94 5.89 -24.23
C GLU A 207 -7.57 6.45 -24.59
N ASN A 208 -6.97 7.27 -23.72
CA ASN A 208 -5.78 8.05 -24.01
C ASN A 208 -4.59 7.75 -23.09
N GLY A 209 -4.72 6.73 -22.22
CA GLY A 209 -3.69 6.38 -21.25
C GLY A 209 -3.35 7.56 -20.33
N LYS A 210 -2.06 7.78 -20.07
CA LYS A 210 -1.55 8.88 -19.26
C LYS A 210 -2.05 10.24 -19.74
N ALA A 211 -2.09 10.49 -21.05
CA ALA A 211 -2.51 11.77 -21.62
C ALA A 211 -3.97 12.12 -21.26
N GLY A 212 -4.84 11.12 -21.09
CA GLY A 212 -6.24 11.31 -20.70
C GLY A 212 -6.44 11.93 -19.31
N PHE A 213 -5.40 12.04 -18.50
CA PHE A 213 -5.42 12.67 -17.18
C PHE A 213 -4.50 13.90 -17.08
N TYR A 214 -3.27 13.80 -17.63
CA TYR A 214 -2.23 14.80 -17.44
C TYR A 214 -2.17 15.85 -18.56
N GLU A 215 -2.97 15.68 -19.62
CA GLU A 215 -3.06 16.61 -20.76
C GLU A 215 -4.52 16.85 -21.14
N GLY A 216 -4.80 17.85 -21.97
CA GLY A 216 -6.13 18.19 -22.49
C GLY A 216 -7.13 18.62 -21.43
N GLU A 217 -8.40 18.35 -21.68
CA GLU A 217 -9.54 18.90 -20.92
C GLU A 217 -9.49 18.57 -19.42
N VAL A 218 -9.10 17.33 -19.05
CA VAL A 218 -8.98 16.93 -17.64
C VAL A 218 -7.93 17.75 -16.93
N ALA A 219 -6.73 17.87 -17.52
CA ALA A 219 -5.64 18.65 -16.97
C ALA A 219 -5.98 20.14 -16.85
N GLU A 220 -6.63 20.71 -17.88
CA GLU A 220 -7.08 22.10 -17.87
C GLU A 220 -8.08 22.38 -16.73
N LYS A 221 -9.05 21.50 -16.51
CA LYS A 221 -10.02 21.61 -15.40
C LYS A 221 -9.30 21.53 -14.05
N ILE A 222 -8.36 20.57 -13.88
CA ILE A 222 -7.54 20.44 -12.67
C ILE A 222 -6.82 21.76 -12.37
N VAL A 223 -6.06 22.27 -13.32
CA VAL A 223 -5.22 23.46 -13.13
C VAL A 223 -6.07 24.70 -12.89
N ASN A 224 -7.11 24.91 -13.70
CA ASN A 224 -7.97 26.07 -13.56
C ASN A 224 -8.64 26.14 -12.18
N ASP A 225 -9.15 25.03 -11.66
CA ASP A 225 -9.79 24.98 -10.34
C ASP A 225 -8.75 25.20 -9.22
N ILE A 226 -7.64 24.46 -9.27
CA ILE A 226 -6.60 24.54 -8.25
C ILE A 226 -5.98 25.95 -8.18
N GLN A 227 -5.61 26.55 -9.31
CA GLN A 227 -4.99 27.87 -9.34
C GLN A 227 -5.97 28.98 -8.96
N SER A 228 -7.23 28.90 -9.40
CA SER A 228 -8.26 29.89 -9.03
C SER A 228 -8.50 29.94 -7.51
N ASN A 229 -8.13 28.88 -6.80
CA ASN A 229 -8.26 28.77 -5.34
C ASN A 229 -6.90 28.82 -4.60
N GLY A 230 -5.83 29.29 -5.28
CA GLY A 230 -4.53 29.55 -4.68
C GLY A 230 -3.62 28.34 -4.52
N GLY A 231 -3.92 27.22 -5.17
CA GLY A 231 -3.01 26.07 -5.28
C GLY A 231 -1.95 26.28 -6.36
N LEU A 232 -0.94 25.41 -6.41
CA LEU A 232 0.32 25.66 -7.12
C LEU A 232 0.50 24.86 -8.43
N ILE A 233 -0.32 23.84 -8.69
CA ILE A 233 -0.14 22.93 -9.84
C ILE A 233 -0.37 23.68 -11.16
N THR A 234 0.53 23.46 -12.13
CA THR A 234 0.46 24.00 -13.48
C THR A 234 0.23 22.89 -14.51
N LEU A 235 -0.13 23.28 -15.75
CA LEU A 235 -0.22 22.33 -16.88
C LEU A 235 1.15 21.69 -17.18
N GLU A 236 2.23 22.45 -17.00
CA GLU A 236 3.59 21.94 -17.18
C GLU A 236 3.94 20.89 -16.13
N ASP A 237 3.57 21.10 -14.86
CA ASP A 237 3.73 20.12 -13.78
C ASP A 237 3.04 18.80 -14.12
N LEU A 238 1.78 18.87 -14.57
CA LEU A 238 1.02 17.69 -14.95
C LEU A 238 1.65 16.97 -16.14
N LYS A 239 1.94 17.68 -17.22
CA LYS A 239 2.51 17.12 -18.45
C LYS A 239 3.86 16.42 -18.21
N ASN A 240 4.71 17.02 -17.37
CA ASN A 240 6.05 16.51 -17.08
C ASN A 240 6.06 15.39 -16.03
N TYR A 241 4.95 15.15 -15.33
CA TYR A 241 4.88 14.08 -14.34
C TYR A 241 5.03 12.71 -15.00
N SER A 242 5.87 11.84 -14.41
CA SER A 242 6.02 10.44 -14.82
C SER A 242 6.22 9.54 -13.60
N ALA A 243 5.71 8.34 -13.64
CA ALA A 243 6.07 7.31 -12.67
C ALA A 243 7.51 6.84 -12.93
N LEU A 244 8.25 6.57 -11.86
CA LEU A 244 9.65 6.17 -11.91
C LEU A 244 9.81 4.71 -11.46
N ASP A 245 10.93 4.09 -11.83
CA ASP A 245 11.34 2.84 -11.23
C ASP A 245 11.78 3.10 -9.79
N SER A 246 11.29 2.28 -8.87
CA SER A 246 11.68 2.36 -7.47
C SER A 246 12.83 1.41 -7.18
N LYS A 247 13.82 1.88 -6.42
CA LYS A 247 14.91 1.03 -5.95
C LYS A 247 14.39 0.01 -4.96
N VAL A 248 14.57 -1.28 -5.24
CA VAL A 248 14.27 -2.38 -4.33
C VAL A 248 15.42 -2.54 -3.34
N LEU A 249 15.09 -2.59 -2.06
CA LEU A 249 15.97 -2.95 -0.96
C LEU A 249 15.75 -4.41 -0.59
N THR A 250 16.83 -5.05 -0.14
CA THR A 250 16.79 -6.45 0.30
C THR A 250 17.30 -6.59 1.72
N GLY A 251 16.74 -7.56 2.45
CA GLY A 251 17.16 -7.97 3.77
C GLY A 251 16.88 -9.45 3.99
N ASN A 252 17.09 -9.94 5.22
CA ASN A 252 16.87 -11.33 5.58
C ASN A 252 16.01 -11.43 6.83
N PHE A 253 15.11 -12.43 6.85
CA PHE A 253 14.26 -12.70 8.01
C PHE A 253 13.92 -14.20 8.05
N LYS A 254 14.34 -14.92 9.11
CA LYS A 254 14.06 -16.36 9.30
C LYS A 254 14.37 -17.23 8.07
N GLY A 255 15.43 -16.88 7.35
CA GLY A 255 15.86 -17.58 6.14
C GLY A 255 15.14 -17.17 4.86
N TYR A 256 14.19 -16.27 4.92
CA TYR A 256 13.53 -15.67 3.75
C TYR A 256 14.24 -14.38 3.34
N ASN A 257 14.30 -14.10 2.04
CA ASN A 257 14.68 -12.78 1.56
C ASN A 257 13.49 -11.84 1.67
N ILE A 258 13.74 -10.65 2.20
CA ILE A 258 12.78 -9.53 2.24
C ILE A 258 13.08 -8.62 1.06
N HIS A 259 12.07 -8.18 0.34
CA HIS A 259 12.16 -7.15 -0.69
C HIS A 259 11.15 -6.05 -0.39
N SER A 260 11.61 -4.83 -0.27
CA SER A 260 10.75 -3.66 -0.07
C SER A 260 11.35 -2.44 -0.78
N LEU A 261 10.63 -1.32 -0.83
CA LEU A 261 11.05 -0.17 -1.64
C LEU A 261 11.85 0.84 -0.82
N TYR A 262 12.86 1.42 -1.46
CA TYR A 262 13.58 2.57 -0.93
C TYR A 262 12.69 3.83 -0.94
N LEU A 263 13.24 4.94 -0.46
CA LEU A 263 12.57 6.23 -0.50
C LEU A 263 12.02 6.54 -1.92
N PRO A 264 10.83 7.13 -1.96
CA PRO A 264 10.04 7.75 -0.90
C PRO A 264 9.18 6.78 -0.07
N SER A 265 9.40 5.47 -0.17
CA SER A 265 8.83 4.40 0.68
C SER A 265 9.69 4.17 1.93
N TYR A 266 9.13 3.54 2.95
CA TYR A 266 9.86 3.23 4.19
C TYR A 266 10.25 1.75 4.31
N GLY A 267 10.55 1.11 3.19
CA GLY A 267 10.97 -0.29 3.16
C GLY A 267 12.25 -0.57 3.97
N ALA A 268 13.18 0.38 4.06
CA ALA A 268 14.38 0.23 4.88
C ALA A 268 14.03 -0.01 6.36
N ILE A 269 13.07 0.75 6.89
CA ILE A 269 12.62 0.62 8.28
C ILE A 269 11.86 -0.70 8.49
N THR A 270 11.04 -1.12 7.50
CA THR A 270 10.36 -2.42 7.53
C THR A 270 11.37 -3.57 7.61
N ILE A 271 12.42 -3.54 6.78
CA ILE A 271 13.50 -4.53 6.80
C ILE A 271 14.22 -4.53 8.15
N GLN A 272 14.58 -3.35 8.66
CA GLN A 272 15.28 -3.23 9.94
C GLN A 272 14.47 -3.82 11.09
N ILE A 273 13.16 -3.52 11.20
CA ILE A 273 12.31 -4.09 12.24
C ILE A 273 12.30 -5.61 12.15
N LEU A 274 12.11 -6.18 10.95
CA LEU A 274 12.08 -7.63 10.76
C LEU A 274 13.42 -8.29 11.15
N GLN A 275 14.55 -7.68 10.79
CA GLN A 275 15.87 -8.17 11.18
C GLN A 275 16.10 -8.08 12.70
N ILE A 276 15.59 -7.04 13.37
CA ILE A 276 15.63 -6.96 14.84
C ILE A 276 14.77 -8.09 15.42
N LEU A 277 13.55 -8.29 14.92
CA LEU A 277 12.64 -9.35 15.36
C LEU A 277 13.21 -10.75 15.15
N ASP A 278 14.03 -10.94 14.13
CA ASP A 278 14.71 -12.21 13.86
C ASP A 278 15.62 -12.65 15.02
N ASN A 279 16.18 -11.69 15.73
CA ASN A 279 17.13 -11.87 16.83
C ASN A 279 16.52 -11.70 18.24
N LEU A 280 15.22 -11.38 18.33
CA LEU A 280 14.56 -11.26 19.63
C LEU A 280 14.18 -12.64 20.19
N LYS A 281 14.38 -12.80 21.51
CA LYS A 281 13.85 -13.92 22.30
C LYS A 281 12.47 -13.55 22.78
N ILE A 282 11.44 -14.27 22.32
CA ILE A 282 10.03 -14.01 22.63
C ILE A 282 9.40 -15.32 23.07
N GLU A 283 9.03 -15.39 24.35
CA GLU A 283 8.51 -16.60 25.00
C GLU A 283 7.03 -16.48 25.38
N SER A 284 6.48 -15.26 25.32
CA SER A 284 5.09 -14.99 25.66
C SER A 284 4.51 -13.85 24.85
N GLU A 285 3.18 -13.79 24.78
CA GLU A 285 2.47 -12.69 24.10
C GLU A 285 2.73 -11.33 24.77
N LYS A 286 2.95 -11.32 26.10
CA LYS A 286 3.38 -10.11 26.82
C LYS A 286 4.73 -9.61 26.34
N GLU A 287 5.70 -10.51 26.21
CA GLU A 287 7.03 -10.16 25.68
C GLU A 287 6.93 -9.72 24.22
N TRP A 288 6.10 -10.40 23.43
CA TRP A 288 5.82 -10.01 22.05
C TRP A 288 5.37 -8.56 21.98
N ALA A 289 4.30 -8.19 22.71
CA ALA A 289 3.75 -6.84 22.69
C ALA A 289 4.79 -5.75 23.05
N ILE A 290 5.58 -6.00 24.08
CA ILE A 290 6.59 -5.04 24.56
C ILE A 290 7.78 -4.96 23.60
N LYS A 291 8.32 -6.12 23.19
CA LYS A 291 9.53 -6.18 22.37
C LYS A 291 9.29 -5.72 20.93
N ILE A 292 8.14 -6.07 20.31
CA ILE A 292 7.80 -5.56 18.96
C ILE A 292 7.63 -4.04 18.98
N SER A 293 6.95 -3.52 19.99
CA SER A 293 6.75 -2.07 20.13
C SER A 293 8.06 -1.33 20.36
N THR A 294 8.99 -1.93 21.13
CA THR A 294 10.32 -1.36 21.36
C THR A 294 11.19 -1.44 20.11
N ALA A 295 11.21 -2.57 19.41
CA ALA A 295 11.92 -2.73 18.14
C ALA A 295 11.45 -1.72 17.10
N SER A 296 10.13 -1.56 16.98
CA SER A 296 9.54 -0.58 16.07
C SER A 296 9.97 0.85 16.43
N LYS A 297 9.92 1.24 17.70
CA LYS A 297 10.36 2.56 18.15
C LYS A 297 11.82 2.81 17.81
N ARG A 298 12.71 1.85 18.12
CA ARG A 298 14.16 1.95 17.84
C ARG A 298 14.45 2.08 16.34
N ALA A 299 13.77 1.31 15.50
CA ALA A 299 13.92 1.43 14.05
C ALA A 299 13.38 2.77 13.51
N PHE A 300 12.26 3.27 14.06
CA PHE A 300 11.71 4.57 13.66
C PHE A 300 12.62 5.76 13.98
N GLU A 301 13.54 5.65 14.93
CA GLU A 301 14.56 6.67 15.20
C GLU A 301 15.47 6.92 13.98
N TYR A 302 15.69 5.90 13.15
CA TYR A 302 16.51 6.00 11.94
C TYR A 302 15.77 6.57 10.73
N ARG A 303 14.45 6.80 10.79
CA ARG A 303 13.64 7.23 9.63
C ARG A 303 14.09 8.55 9.01
N TYR A 304 14.66 9.44 9.80
CA TYR A 304 15.17 10.75 9.35
C TYR A 304 16.54 10.68 8.66
N HIS A 305 17.17 9.52 8.66
CA HIS A 305 18.52 9.32 8.16
C HIS A 305 18.58 8.37 6.96
N GLN A 306 17.43 7.95 6.43
CA GLN A 306 17.36 6.98 5.33
C GLN A 306 17.96 7.51 4.02
N ASN A 307 17.99 8.81 3.80
CA ASN A 307 18.59 9.45 2.63
C ASN A 307 20.12 9.54 2.68
N ASN A 308 20.74 9.27 3.83
CA ASN A 308 22.19 9.18 3.97
C ASN A 308 22.67 7.77 3.64
N PRO A 309 23.60 7.57 2.68
CA PRO A 309 24.06 6.24 2.26
C PRO A 309 24.68 5.40 3.38
N ASP A 310 25.47 6.01 4.28
CA ASP A 310 26.10 5.29 5.39
C ASP A 310 25.07 4.89 6.44
N SER A 311 24.13 5.77 6.74
CA SER A 311 22.98 5.45 7.61
C SER A 311 22.12 4.35 7.01
N LEU A 312 21.82 4.40 5.71
CA LEU A 312 21.07 3.36 5.03
C LEU A 312 21.77 2.00 5.11
N LYS A 313 23.09 1.97 4.91
CA LYS A 313 23.89 0.75 5.08
C LYS A 313 23.78 0.20 6.49
N SER A 314 23.84 1.07 7.51
CA SER A 314 23.66 0.69 8.92
C SER A 314 22.25 0.17 9.19
N ILE A 315 21.20 0.85 8.67
CA ILE A 315 19.78 0.43 8.80
C ILE A 315 19.57 -0.98 8.25
N LEU A 316 20.15 -1.29 7.10
CA LEU A 316 20.01 -2.58 6.44
C LEU A 316 20.97 -3.66 6.96
N SER A 317 21.90 -3.31 7.88
CA SER A 317 22.88 -4.24 8.43
C SER A 317 22.23 -5.22 9.40
N TYR A 318 22.38 -6.52 9.14
CA TYR A 318 21.93 -7.57 10.05
C TYR A 318 22.68 -7.53 11.39
N ASP A 319 23.98 -7.19 11.40
CA ASP A 319 24.77 -7.05 12.62
C ASP A 319 24.26 -5.90 13.50
N ASN A 320 23.89 -4.76 12.90
CA ASN A 320 23.27 -3.65 13.62
C ASN A 320 21.92 -4.07 14.22
N ALA A 321 21.09 -4.78 13.44
CA ALA A 321 19.82 -5.30 13.93
C ALA A 321 20.01 -6.29 15.10
N MET A 322 21.01 -7.16 15.02
CA MET A 322 21.37 -8.08 16.08
C MET A 322 21.86 -7.35 17.35
N GLN A 323 22.65 -6.28 17.20
CA GLN A 323 23.07 -5.46 18.34
C GLN A 323 21.85 -4.83 19.03
N ILE A 324 20.94 -4.20 18.27
CA ILE A 324 19.70 -3.60 18.82
C ILE A 324 18.85 -4.67 19.52
N ALA A 325 18.72 -5.85 18.92
CA ALA A 325 17.98 -6.95 19.53
C ALA A 325 18.60 -7.43 20.85
N ASN A 326 19.94 -7.49 20.94
CA ASN A 326 20.64 -7.84 22.18
C ASN A 326 20.43 -6.78 23.27
N GLU A 327 20.44 -5.50 22.93
CA GLU A 327 20.09 -4.43 23.86
C GLU A 327 18.67 -4.61 24.40
N ILE A 328 17.69 -4.87 23.53
CA ILE A 328 16.28 -5.11 23.91
C ILE A 328 16.15 -6.37 24.77
N ASN A 329 16.82 -7.48 24.42
CA ASN A 329 16.75 -8.73 25.16
C ASN A 329 17.32 -8.61 26.59
N ASN A 330 18.31 -7.74 26.81
CA ASN A 330 18.98 -7.55 28.08
C ASN A 330 18.41 -6.37 28.90
N ASP A 331 17.48 -5.62 28.37
CA ASP A 331 16.87 -4.48 29.06
C ASP A 331 15.73 -4.93 29.98
N ASN A 332 16.09 -5.29 31.22
CA ASN A 332 15.12 -5.65 32.25
C ASN A 332 14.20 -4.49 32.64
N SER A 333 14.57 -3.24 32.35
CA SER A 333 13.75 -2.06 32.63
C SER A 333 12.48 -2.00 31.77
N LEU A 334 12.47 -2.68 30.62
CA LEU A 334 11.28 -2.80 29.77
C LEU A 334 10.10 -3.45 30.50
N PHE A 335 10.37 -4.23 31.52
CA PHE A 335 9.37 -4.96 32.32
C PHE A 335 9.21 -4.39 33.74
N ALA A 336 9.98 -3.35 34.11
CA ALA A 336 9.93 -2.74 35.44
C ALA A 336 8.76 -1.74 35.57
N LEU A 337 8.19 -1.60 36.75
CA LEU A 337 7.11 -0.67 37.04
C LEU A 337 7.61 0.79 36.92
N LYS A 338 6.97 1.62 36.11
CA LYS A 338 7.19 3.08 36.11
C LYS A 338 6.01 3.77 36.79
N ASN A 339 6.28 4.80 37.57
CA ASN A 339 5.22 5.65 38.12
C ASN A 339 4.52 6.40 36.98
N LYS A 340 3.20 6.39 36.99
CA LYS A 340 2.39 7.15 36.01
C LYS A 340 2.81 8.62 36.01
N SER A 341 3.19 9.15 34.88
CA SER A 341 3.11 10.58 34.61
C SER A 341 1.73 10.85 34.01
N ASP A 342 1.00 11.79 34.60
CA ASP A 342 -0.27 12.28 34.07
C ASP A 342 0.01 13.15 32.81
N GLU A 343 0.27 12.52 31.69
CA GLU A 343 0.34 13.21 30.40
C GLU A 343 -0.97 12.98 29.64
N THR A 344 -1.66 14.07 29.41
CA THR A 344 -2.89 14.16 28.62
C THR A 344 -2.63 13.68 27.19
N LEU A 345 -3.34 12.64 26.79
CA LEU A 345 -3.41 12.12 25.44
C LEU A 345 -3.69 13.22 24.42
N SER A 346 -2.84 13.34 23.41
CA SER A 346 -3.20 14.06 22.20
C SER A 346 -4.33 13.31 21.50
N SER A 347 -5.45 14.00 21.25
CA SER A 347 -6.69 13.44 20.69
C SER A 347 -6.62 13.03 19.20
N ASP A 348 -5.45 13.07 18.58
CA ASP A 348 -5.28 12.68 17.19
C ASP A 348 -4.92 11.19 17.05
N LEU A 349 -5.85 10.34 17.47
CA LEU A 349 -5.91 8.95 17.03
C LEU A 349 -6.30 8.91 15.54
N ALA A 350 -5.42 9.42 14.67
CA ALA A 350 -5.66 9.46 13.24
C ALA A 350 -5.79 8.02 12.73
N ILE A 351 -7.01 7.64 12.37
CA ILE A 351 -7.29 6.40 11.62
C ILE A 351 -6.49 6.50 10.33
N GLY A 352 -5.67 5.50 10.05
CA GLY A 352 -4.83 5.50 8.84
C GLY A 352 -5.68 5.39 7.57
N HIS A 353 -5.47 6.29 6.64
CA HIS A 353 -6.22 6.40 5.39
C HIS A 353 -5.31 6.04 4.22
N THR A 354 -5.48 4.85 3.69
CA THR A 354 -4.68 4.28 2.58
C THR A 354 -5.40 3.01 2.12
N ALA A 355 -5.23 2.61 0.89
CA ALA A 355 -5.66 1.32 0.38
C ALA A 355 -4.46 0.49 -0.05
N HIS A 356 -4.48 -0.79 0.27
CA HIS A 356 -3.49 -1.77 -0.21
C HIS A 356 -4.20 -2.94 -0.86
N LEU A 357 -3.66 -3.44 -1.96
CA LEU A 357 -4.09 -4.66 -2.60
C LEU A 357 -2.89 -5.51 -3.03
N THR A 358 -3.09 -6.82 -3.06
CA THR A 358 -2.08 -7.77 -3.55
C THR A 358 -2.74 -8.77 -4.50
N ALA A 359 -2.16 -8.94 -5.68
CA ALA A 359 -2.60 -9.91 -6.69
C ALA A 359 -1.48 -10.89 -7.03
N ALA A 360 -1.84 -12.13 -7.34
CA ALA A 360 -0.91 -13.14 -7.85
C ALA A 360 -1.62 -14.03 -8.88
N ASP A 361 -0.88 -14.49 -9.89
CA ASP A 361 -1.43 -15.34 -10.94
C ASP A 361 -0.78 -16.73 -11.01
N GLN A 362 -1.33 -17.58 -11.85
CA GLN A 362 -0.87 -18.95 -12.06
C GLN A 362 0.53 -19.03 -12.68
N GLU A 363 0.95 -18.00 -13.38
CA GLU A 363 2.27 -17.89 -14.00
C GLU A 363 3.36 -17.50 -12.99
N GLY A 364 2.96 -17.04 -11.78
CA GLY A 364 3.86 -16.62 -10.70
C GLY A 364 4.19 -15.14 -10.70
N ASN A 365 3.44 -14.31 -11.46
CA ASN A 365 3.48 -12.87 -11.23
C ASN A 365 2.83 -12.53 -9.91
N VAL A 366 3.42 -11.63 -9.17
CA VAL A 366 2.90 -11.10 -7.90
C VAL A 366 3.02 -9.59 -7.90
N VAL A 367 1.94 -8.88 -7.58
CA VAL A 367 1.89 -7.42 -7.56
C VAL A 367 1.27 -6.95 -6.26
N ALA A 368 1.98 -6.10 -5.52
CA ALA A 368 1.52 -5.46 -4.30
C ALA A 368 1.48 -3.93 -4.50
N ILE A 369 0.29 -3.35 -4.46
CA ILE A 369 0.07 -1.91 -4.67
C ILE A 369 -0.45 -1.27 -3.39
N THR A 370 0.16 -0.17 -3.00
CA THR A 370 -0.37 0.73 -1.97
C THR A 370 -0.62 2.10 -2.56
N GLN A 371 -1.85 2.60 -2.43
CA GLN A 371 -2.25 3.92 -2.92
C GLN A 371 -3.00 4.72 -1.85
N THR A 372 -2.85 6.05 -1.86
CA THR A 372 -3.43 6.90 -0.82
C THR A 372 -3.62 8.34 -1.28
N LEU A 373 -4.61 9.01 -0.68
CA LEU A 373 -4.76 10.46 -0.74
C LEU A 373 -4.01 11.18 0.42
N GLY A 374 -3.53 10.43 1.42
CA GLY A 374 -3.00 10.95 2.67
C GLY A 374 -4.03 10.80 3.81
N PRO A 375 -4.40 11.87 4.54
CA PRO A 375 -5.49 11.84 5.52
C PRO A 375 -6.86 11.54 4.89
N ASN A 376 -7.88 11.31 5.73
CA ASN A 376 -9.25 11.03 5.29
C ASN A 376 -9.73 12.02 4.22
N MET A 377 -10.15 11.53 3.06
CA MET A 377 -10.56 12.32 1.88
C MET A 377 -9.48 13.29 1.38
N GLY A 378 -8.20 13.02 1.65
CA GLY A 378 -7.07 13.82 1.18
C GLY A 378 -7.20 15.30 1.51
N SER A 379 -7.06 16.18 0.52
CA SER A 379 -7.25 17.62 0.62
C SER A 379 -8.71 18.05 0.87
N LYS A 380 -9.67 17.15 0.86
CA LYS A 380 -11.13 17.39 0.86
C LYS A 380 -11.61 18.18 -0.36
N VAL A 381 -10.80 18.29 -1.40
CA VAL A 381 -11.12 19.00 -2.63
C VAL A 381 -11.38 18.03 -3.76
N ALA A 382 -12.47 18.26 -4.49
CA ALA A 382 -12.76 17.63 -5.78
C ALA A 382 -13.16 18.72 -6.79
N THR A 383 -12.63 18.65 -8.00
CA THR A 383 -12.99 19.60 -9.08
C THR A 383 -14.32 19.23 -9.71
N LYS A 384 -15.20 20.22 -9.86
CA LYS A 384 -16.48 20.04 -10.56
C LYS A 384 -16.27 19.57 -12.00
N GLY A 385 -16.99 18.52 -12.40
CA GLY A 385 -16.89 17.90 -13.72
C GLY A 385 -15.78 16.87 -13.86
N LEU A 386 -15.05 16.52 -12.74
CA LEU A 386 -14.02 15.47 -12.73
C LEU A 386 -14.34 14.31 -11.78
N GLY A 387 -14.98 14.56 -10.62
CA GLY A 387 -15.53 13.55 -9.73
C GLY A 387 -14.56 12.82 -8.81
N PHE A 388 -13.29 13.24 -8.67
CA PHE A 388 -12.32 12.61 -7.80
C PHE A 388 -11.71 13.59 -6.79
N LEU A 389 -11.21 13.03 -5.67
CA LEU A 389 -10.51 13.79 -4.63
C LEU A 389 -9.01 13.88 -4.89
N TYR A 390 -8.40 14.99 -4.45
CA TYR A 390 -6.96 15.19 -4.50
C TYR A 390 -6.27 14.79 -3.20
N ASN A 391 -5.00 14.48 -3.34
CA ASN A 391 -4.09 14.20 -2.23
C ASN A 391 -3.84 15.41 -1.33
N VAL A 392 -3.28 15.12 -0.15
CA VAL A 392 -2.56 16.11 0.67
C VAL A 392 -1.08 15.81 0.58
N THR A 393 -0.30 16.78 0.16
CA THR A 393 1.15 16.66 -0.04
C THR A 393 1.89 17.87 0.51
N MET A 394 1.32 19.08 0.30
CA MET A 394 1.92 20.36 0.67
C MET A 394 1.56 20.76 2.11
N GLY A 395 2.06 21.92 2.54
CA GLY A 395 1.80 22.46 3.87
C GLY A 395 2.49 21.65 4.97
N PRO A 396 1.81 21.32 6.08
CA PRO A 396 2.40 20.57 7.20
C PRO A 396 2.89 19.16 6.84
N TYR A 397 2.58 18.66 5.64
CA TYR A 397 2.98 17.34 5.17
C TYR A 397 4.31 17.34 4.40
N LEU A 398 4.85 18.54 4.11
CA LEU A 398 6.18 18.69 3.52
C LEU A 398 7.27 18.56 4.58
N GLY A 399 8.43 18.09 4.18
CA GLY A 399 9.68 18.20 4.94
C GLY A 399 9.77 17.37 6.21
N GLY A 400 8.74 16.57 6.52
CA GLY A 400 8.64 15.91 7.82
C GLY A 400 9.78 14.95 8.14
N TYR A 401 10.41 14.32 7.14
CA TYR A 401 11.34 13.21 7.40
C TYR A 401 12.70 13.29 6.71
N LEU A 402 12.83 14.07 5.64
CA LEU A 402 14.03 14.07 4.80
C LEU A 402 14.66 15.44 4.61
N GLY A 403 14.20 16.43 5.35
CA GLY A 403 14.60 17.82 5.22
C GLY A 403 13.55 18.67 4.50
N GLU A 404 13.93 19.81 3.97
CA GLU A 404 13.04 20.68 3.20
C GLU A 404 12.81 20.06 1.82
N ASP A 405 11.55 19.80 1.48
CA ASP A 405 11.18 19.39 0.13
C ASP A 405 11.37 20.58 -0.83
N LYS A 406 11.93 20.29 -1.99
CA LYS A 406 12.20 21.27 -3.04
C LYS A 406 11.21 21.11 -4.19
N PRO A 407 11.04 22.14 -5.02
CA PRO A 407 10.29 22.01 -6.27
C PRO A 407 10.74 20.77 -7.06
N GLY A 408 9.79 19.95 -7.48
CA GLY A 408 10.05 18.71 -8.21
C GLY A 408 10.38 17.47 -7.36
N ASP A 409 10.58 17.61 -6.05
CA ASP A 409 10.86 16.46 -5.17
C ASP A 409 9.65 15.52 -5.02
N ARG A 410 9.94 14.24 -4.80
CA ARG A 410 8.95 13.23 -4.43
C ARG A 410 8.77 13.21 -2.93
N VAL A 411 7.51 13.25 -2.48
CA VAL A 411 7.20 13.32 -1.06
C VAL A 411 7.17 11.94 -0.43
N SER A 412 7.92 11.77 0.65
CA SER A 412 8.02 10.50 1.38
C SER A 412 6.69 10.07 2.02
N SER A 413 6.52 8.76 2.17
CA SER A 413 5.32 8.16 2.73
C SER A 413 5.65 6.89 3.50
N HIS A 414 4.89 6.59 4.55
CA HIS A 414 5.01 5.33 5.30
C HIS A 414 4.57 4.09 4.50
N ILE A 415 4.14 4.25 3.25
CA ILE A 415 3.83 3.14 2.33
C ILE A 415 5.05 2.22 2.25
N SER A 416 4.82 0.91 2.41
CA SER A 416 5.89 -0.08 2.42
C SER A 416 5.38 -1.44 1.92
N PRO A 417 4.93 -1.56 0.65
CA PRO A 417 4.58 -2.86 0.10
C PRO A 417 5.82 -3.75 0.12
N THR A 418 5.66 -5.01 0.53
CA THR A 418 6.79 -5.91 0.83
C THR A 418 6.52 -7.31 0.29
N LEU A 419 7.55 -7.92 -0.30
CA LEU A 419 7.57 -9.31 -0.73
C LEU A 419 8.58 -10.10 0.12
N PHE A 420 8.27 -11.36 0.37
CA PHE A 420 9.17 -12.34 0.95
C PHE A 420 9.36 -13.49 -0.02
N THR A 421 10.62 -13.88 -0.26
CA THR A 421 10.92 -14.99 -1.15
C THR A 421 11.73 -16.08 -0.45
N ASN A 422 11.53 -17.32 -0.92
CA ASN A 422 12.39 -18.46 -0.63
C ASN A 422 12.96 -18.96 -1.96
N GLY A 423 14.25 -18.68 -2.19
CA GLY A 423 14.81 -18.76 -3.54
C GLY A 423 14.03 -17.83 -4.48
N ASP A 424 13.56 -18.38 -5.60
CA ASP A 424 12.84 -17.63 -6.63
C ASP A 424 11.32 -17.57 -6.39
N GLU A 425 10.78 -18.26 -5.37
CA GLU A 425 9.34 -18.27 -5.11
C GLU A 425 8.96 -17.17 -4.10
N VAL A 426 7.93 -16.39 -4.42
CA VAL A 426 7.28 -15.50 -3.44
C VAL A 426 6.48 -16.36 -2.48
N VAL A 427 6.81 -16.30 -1.19
CA VAL A 427 6.09 -17.02 -0.13
C VAL A 427 5.05 -16.16 0.57
N LEU A 428 5.23 -14.83 0.53
CA LEU A 428 4.30 -13.86 1.10
C LEU A 428 4.48 -12.51 0.39
N ALA A 429 3.37 -11.90 0.02
CA ALA A 429 3.28 -10.53 -0.47
C ALA A 429 2.21 -9.79 0.33
N LEU A 430 2.53 -8.63 0.85
CA LEU A 430 1.60 -7.86 1.67
C LEU A 430 1.95 -6.37 1.71
N GLY A 431 1.00 -5.61 2.16
CA GLY A 431 1.15 -4.23 2.57
C GLY A 431 -0.05 -3.83 3.42
N ALA A 432 -0.09 -2.59 3.84
CA ALA A 432 -1.14 -2.14 4.74
C ALA A 432 -1.58 -0.69 4.47
N ALA A 433 -2.76 -0.37 4.94
CA ALA A 433 -3.24 0.97 5.23
C ALA A 433 -2.99 1.30 6.71
N GLY A 434 -2.75 2.57 7.09
CA GLY A 434 -2.62 2.86 8.53
C GLY A 434 -1.67 4.00 8.91
N GLY A 435 -1.22 4.82 7.95
CA GLY A 435 -0.25 5.88 8.25
C GLY A 435 1.06 5.33 8.83
N GLN A 436 1.52 5.85 9.95
CA GLN A 436 2.74 5.35 10.61
C GLN A 436 2.66 3.87 11.03
N ARG A 437 1.44 3.35 11.25
CA ARG A 437 1.20 1.97 11.67
C ARG A 437 1.26 0.94 10.55
N ILE A 438 1.36 1.38 9.29
CA ILE A 438 1.56 0.51 8.11
C ILE A 438 2.73 -0.45 8.36
N ILE A 439 3.87 0.08 8.75
CA ILE A 439 5.11 -0.69 8.92
C ILE A 439 4.98 -1.69 10.05
N THR A 440 4.40 -1.27 11.19
CA THR A 440 4.21 -2.17 12.33
C THR A 440 3.18 -3.26 12.05
N ALA A 441 2.13 -2.98 11.28
CA ALA A 441 1.15 -3.98 10.86
C ALA A 441 1.79 -5.05 9.95
N ILE A 442 2.53 -4.61 8.93
CA ILE A 442 3.25 -5.50 8.00
C ILE A 442 4.20 -6.42 8.77
N THR A 443 5.03 -5.86 9.64
CA THR A 443 6.06 -6.63 10.35
C THR A 443 5.47 -7.62 11.36
N GLN A 444 4.37 -7.28 12.04
CA GLN A 444 3.69 -8.17 12.97
C GLN A 444 3.03 -9.35 12.24
N VAL A 445 2.30 -9.08 11.15
CA VAL A 445 1.67 -10.14 10.35
C VAL A 445 2.73 -11.06 9.74
N ALA A 446 3.79 -10.49 9.14
CA ALA A 446 4.86 -11.29 8.55
C ALA A 446 5.56 -12.16 9.60
N TYR A 447 5.84 -11.65 10.80
CA TYR A 447 6.45 -12.42 11.88
C TYR A 447 5.54 -13.59 12.31
N ARG A 448 4.27 -13.32 12.55
CA ARG A 448 3.30 -14.36 12.95
C ARG A 448 3.18 -15.46 11.90
N TYR A 449 3.07 -15.09 10.64
CA TYR A 449 2.96 -16.07 9.55
C TYR A 449 4.26 -16.82 9.29
N LEU A 450 5.39 -16.11 9.09
CA LEU A 450 6.64 -16.72 8.65
C LEU A 450 7.46 -17.32 9.80
N ALA A 451 7.50 -16.71 10.99
CA ALA A 451 8.30 -17.19 12.12
C ALA A 451 7.49 -18.10 13.04
N GLN A 452 6.27 -17.71 13.43
CA GLN A 452 5.43 -18.47 14.33
C GLN A 452 4.60 -19.55 13.61
N LYS A 453 4.59 -19.56 12.26
CA LYS A 453 3.83 -20.50 11.43
C LYS A 453 2.32 -20.49 11.69
N ILE A 454 1.81 -19.34 12.12
CA ILE A 454 0.37 -19.13 12.30
C ILE A 454 -0.28 -19.03 10.91
N PRO A 455 -1.43 -19.68 10.64
CA PRO A 455 -2.16 -19.51 9.38
C PRO A 455 -2.37 -18.04 9.01
N LEU A 456 -2.32 -17.72 7.72
CA LEU A 456 -2.33 -16.32 7.26
C LEU A 456 -3.56 -15.53 7.76
N SER A 457 -4.75 -16.13 7.71
CA SER A 457 -5.99 -15.55 8.23
C SER A 457 -5.89 -15.21 9.72
N ASP A 458 -5.34 -16.14 10.50
CA ASP A 458 -5.21 -15.98 11.94
C ASP A 458 -4.12 -14.93 12.26
N ALA A 459 -3.03 -14.90 11.49
CA ALA A 459 -1.97 -13.90 11.64
C ALA A 459 -2.47 -12.46 11.43
N LEU A 460 -3.44 -12.27 10.51
CA LEU A 460 -4.11 -10.99 10.31
C LEU A 460 -5.14 -10.67 11.41
N PHE A 461 -5.77 -11.71 11.97
CA PHE A 461 -6.82 -11.56 12.98
C PHE A 461 -6.28 -11.36 14.40
N LEU A 462 -5.07 -11.85 14.70
CA LEU A 462 -4.48 -11.71 16.03
C LEU A 462 -4.21 -10.25 16.38
N PRO A 463 -4.41 -9.84 17.67
CA PRO A 463 -4.22 -8.48 18.11
C PRO A 463 -2.85 -7.90 17.71
N ARG A 464 -2.85 -6.70 17.19
CA ARG A 464 -1.66 -5.90 16.90
C ARG A 464 -1.36 -4.94 18.05
N TYR A 465 -0.11 -4.55 18.17
CA TYR A 465 0.40 -3.69 19.21
C TYR A 465 1.09 -2.48 18.62
N TYR A 466 0.89 -1.34 19.23
CA TYR A 466 1.56 -0.11 18.84
C TYR A 466 1.88 0.71 20.10
N LYS A 467 3.09 1.27 20.19
CA LYS A 467 3.50 2.09 21.30
C LYS A 467 3.81 3.50 20.85
N ASP A 468 3.19 4.47 21.50
CA ASP A 468 3.44 5.89 21.31
C ASP A 468 3.44 6.61 22.66
N ASP A 469 4.36 7.55 22.84
CA ASP A 469 4.49 8.44 24.03
C ASP A 469 4.17 7.79 25.39
N GLY A 470 4.73 6.60 25.63
CA GLY A 470 4.55 5.89 26.89
C GLY A 470 3.25 5.07 27.00
N THR A 471 2.36 5.13 26.02
CA THR A 471 1.14 4.33 25.95
C THR A 471 1.33 3.12 25.04
N LEU A 472 0.94 1.95 25.52
CA LEU A 472 0.85 0.73 24.72
C LEU A 472 -0.61 0.55 24.26
N TYR A 473 -0.84 0.70 22.98
CA TYR A 473 -2.13 0.44 22.35
C TYR A 473 -2.24 -1.02 21.98
N ILE A 474 -3.36 -1.63 22.33
CA ILE A 474 -3.67 -3.05 22.05
C ILE A 474 -4.93 -3.11 21.21
N GLU A 475 -4.86 -3.79 20.07
CA GLU A 475 -6.04 -4.08 19.26
C GLU A 475 -6.96 -5.05 19.99
N ASP A 476 -8.23 -4.69 20.13
CA ASP A 476 -9.24 -5.50 20.81
C ASP A 476 -10.35 -5.95 19.86
N HIS A 477 -10.12 -7.07 19.19
CA HIS A 477 -11.11 -7.69 18.34
C HIS A 477 -12.27 -8.24 19.16
N LEU A 478 -13.36 -7.50 19.24
CA LEU A 478 -14.63 -7.95 19.85
C LEU A 478 -14.54 -8.34 21.34
N GLY A 479 -13.65 -7.74 22.11
CA GLY A 479 -13.44 -8.11 23.52
C GLY A 479 -12.79 -9.48 23.69
N LEU A 480 -12.25 -10.07 22.63
CA LEU A 480 -11.61 -11.38 22.63
C LEU A 480 -10.13 -11.33 23.01
N SER A 481 -9.55 -10.16 23.23
CA SER A 481 -8.18 -10.08 23.73
C SER A 481 -8.15 -10.65 25.15
N ARG A 482 -7.89 -11.95 25.26
CA ARG A 482 -7.66 -12.67 26.53
C ARG A 482 -6.39 -12.19 27.24
N ILE A 483 -5.70 -11.21 26.68
CA ILE A 483 -4.60 -10.54 27.32
C ILE A 483 -5.22 -9.59 28.35
N ASN A 484 -5.44 -10.13 29.54
CA ASN A 484 -5.89 -9.32 30.68
C ASN A 484 -4.95 -8.14 30.85
N ALA A 485 -5.48 -6.92 31.00
CA ALA A 485 -4.69 -5.73 31.38
C ALA A 485 -3.84 -5.99 32.65
N GLN A 486 -4.22 -6.96 33.47
CA GLN A 486 -3.45 -7.46 34.62
C GLN A 486 -2.08 -8.06 34.25
N PHE A 487 -1.87 -8.49 32.99
CA PHE A 487 -0.57 -9.00 32.54
C PHE A 487 0.42 -7.89 32.16
N PHE A 488 -0.07 -6.68 31.85
CA PHE A 488 0.81 -5.55 31.63
C PHE A 488 0.97 -4.83 32.98
N PRO A 489 2.16 -4.91 33.61
CA PRO A 489 2.40 -4.15 34.83
C PRO A 489 2.19 -2.66 34.54
N THR A 490 1.96 -1.89 35.57
CA THR A 490 1.66 -0.45 35.62
C THR A 490 2.70 0.47 34.92
N MET A 491 3.52 -0.08 34.04
CA MET A 491 4.59 0.58 33.28
C MET A 491 4.10 1.42 32.11
N TYR A 492 2.97 1.03 31.53
CA TYR A 492 2.41 1.68 30.37
C TYR A 492 0.97 2.04 30.67
N ASN A 493 0.55 3.19 30.20
CA ASN A 493 -0.86 3.37 29.97
C ASN A 493 -1.24 2.35 28.89
N VAL A 494 -2.09 1.40 29.25
CA VAL A 494 -2.57 0.40 28.28
C VAL A 494 -3.93 0.88 27.81
N GLU A 495 -4.02 1.20 26.52
CA GLU A 495 -5.27 1.55 25.89
C GLU A 495 -5.70 0.46 24.93
N ARG A 496 -6.93 -0.04 25.12
CA ARG A 496 -7.57 -1.00 24.24
C ARG A 496 -8.39 -0.26 23.22
N ILE A 497 -8.02 -0.41 21.97
CA ILE A 497 -8.74 0.22 20.87
C ILE A 497 -9.64 -0.85 20.25
N PRO A 498 -10.96 -0.66 20.29
CA PRO A 498 -11.86 -1.55 19.56
C PRO A 498 -11.56 -1.46 18.08
N HIS A 499 -11.74 -2.58 17.42
CA HIS A 499 -11.56 -2.83 16.01
C HIS A 499 -12.07 -1.69 15.11
N LYS A 500 -11.23 -0.88 14.51
CA LYS A 500 -11.59 0.25 13.61
C LYS A 500 -10.43 0.70 12.74
N ALA A 501 -9.63 -0.25 12.23
CA ALA A 501 -8.47 0.04 11.38
C ALA A 501 -7.40 0.96 12.01
N TYR A 502 -7.39 1.09 13.33
CA TYR A 502 -6.38 1.89 14.03
C TYR A 502 -4.96 1.31 13.86
N PHE A 503 -4.84 -0.02 13.92
CA PHE A 503 -3.54 -0.73 13.85
C PHE A 503 -3.05 -1.02 12.43
N GLY A 504 -3.72 -0.49 11.45
CA GLY A 504 -3.47 -0.72 10.04
C GLY A 504 -4.35 -1.84 9.48
N ARG A 505 -4.68 -1.78 8.19
CA ARG A 505 -5.42 -2.82 7.46
C ARG A 505 -4.46 -3.53 6.53
N VAL A 506 -4.20 -4.81 6.77
CA VAL A 506 -3.28 -5.64 5.98
C VAL A 506 -4.05 -6.43 4.92
N HIS A 507 -3.57 -6.43 3.69
CA HIS A 507 -4.07 -7.31 2.63
C HIS A 507 -2.88 -8.11 2.09
N ALA A 508 -3.00 -9.42 2.12
CA ALA A 508 -1.88 -10.31 1.88
C ALA A 508 -2.26 -11.46 0.96
N VAL A 509 -1.28 -11.90 0.18
CA VAL A 509 -1.31 -13.15 -0.58
C VAL A 509 -0.06 -13.95 -0.21
N ALA A 510 -0.22 -15.23 0.02
CA ALA A 510 0.88 -16.15 0.32
C ALA A 510 0.77 -17.41 -0.53
N LEU A 511 1.89 -18.11 -0.69
CA LEU A 511 1.95 -19.37 -1.42
C LEU A 511 1.88 -20.54 -0.45
N ASP A 512 0.88 -21.40 -0.60
CA ASP A 512 0.93 -22.79 -0.11
C ASP A 512 1.84 -23.59 -1.06
N SER A 513 3.11 -23.67 -0.72
CA SER A 513 4.12 -24.31 -1.56
C SER A 513 3.88 -25.82 -1.76
N LEU A 514 3.21 -26.50 -0.80
CA LEU A 514 2.91 -27.92 -0.90
C LEU A 514 1.85 -28.18 -1.96
N ASN A 515 0.81 -27.36 -1.98
CA ASN A 515 -0.30 -27.51 -2.91
C ASN A 515 -0.13 -26.69 -4.19
N LYS A 516 0.89 -25.85 -4.27
CA LYS A 516 1.09 -24.85 -5.36
C LYS A 516 -0.16 -23.97 -5.53
N LEU A 517 -0.70 -23.50 -4.42
CA LEU A 517 -1.93 -22.73 -4.35
C LEU A 517 -1.68 -21.37 -3.72
N TRP A 518 -2.10 -20.31 -4.38
CA TRP A 518 -2.15 -19.01 -3.75
C TRP A 518 -3.29 -18.95 -2.72
N ILE A 519 -2.97 -18.55 -1.52
CA ILE A 519 -3.92 -18.25 -0.45
C ILE A 519 -3.89 -16.75 -0.15
N GLY A 520 -5.03 -16.17 0.17
CA GLY A 520 -5.14 -14.75 0.48
C GLY A 520 -5.82 -14.52 1.81
N SER A 521 -5.54 -13.37 2.41
CA SER A 521 -6.28 -12.86 3.55
C SER A 521 -6.42 -11.36 3.45
N ALA A 522 -7.59 -10.87 3.84
CA ALA A 522 -7.89 -9.45 3.97
C ALA A 522 -8.11 -9.13 5.45
N ASP A 523 -7.70 -7.95 5.85
CA ASP A 523 -7.90 -7.48 7.21
C ASP A 523 -9.38 -7.57 7.60
N PRO A 524 -9.71 -8.07 8.79
CA PRO A 524 -11.10 -8.15 9.25
C PRO A 524 -11.74 -6.78 9.52
N ASP A 525 -10.90 -5.72 9.58
CA ASP A 525 -11.40 -4.35 9.71
C ASP A 525 -12.09 -3.90 8.43
N TRP A 526 -13.35 -3.51 8.57
CA TRP A 526 -14.24 -3.09 7.48
C TRP A 526 -14.53 -4.23 6.48
N ASP A 527 -14.36 -3.96 5.19
CA ASP A 527 -15.00 -4.77 4.14
C ASP A 527 -13.98 -5.51 3.24
N GLY A 528 -12.75 -5.70 3.74
CA GLY A 528 -11.68 -6.37 3.00
C GLY A 528 -12.07 -7.78 2.53
N THR A 529 -11.69 -8.13 1.31
CA THR A 529 -12.13 -9.38 0.66
C THR A 529 -11.02 -9.99 -0.18
N VAL A 530 -11.04 -11.32 -0.24
CA VAL A 530 -10.21 -12.12 -1.16
C VAL A 530 -11.09 -12.72 -2.25
N SER A 531 -10.62 -12.64 -3.48
CA SER A 531 -11.26 -13.32 -4.62
C SER A 531 -10.25 -14.20 -5.36
N SER A 532 -10.62 -15.43 -5.63
CA SER A 532 -9.80 -16.39 -6.39
C SER A 532 -10.49 -16.79 -7.69
N TYR A 533 -9.66 -17.09 -8.70
CA TYR A 533 -10.10 -17.65 -9.96
C TYR A 533 -9.30 -18.92 -10.27
N TYR A 534 -9.99 -19.97 -10.68
CA TYR A 534 -9.41 -21.26 -11.08
C TYR A 534 -9.69 -21.45 -12.57
N LYS A 535 -8.63 -21.54 -13.39
CA LYS A 535 -8.83 -21.94 -14.80
C LYS A 535 -9.36 -23.38 -14.81
N ARG A 536 -10.44 -23.58 -15.53
CA ARG A 536 -11.07 -24.90 -15.71
C ARG A 536 -10.32 -25.72 -16.74
#